data_09298cf3ff7afb8cfbc74e7364587006
#
_entry.id   09298cf3ff7afb8cfbc74e7364587006
#
_cell.length_a   1.000
_cell.length_b   1.000
_cell.length_c   1.000
_cell.angle_alpha   90.00
_cell.angle_beta   90.00
_cell.angle_gamma   90.00
#
_symmetry.space_group_name_H-M   'P 1'
#
loop_
_entity.id
_entity.type
_entity.pdbx_description
1 polymer ?
#
loop_
_entity_poly.entity_id
_entity_poly.type
_entity_poly.pdbx_seq_one_letter_code
_entity_poly.pdbx_strand_id
1 'polypeptide(L)'
;MDRNRKLRSIIAMALAVSLLCACAAGETQAPVAPEETATVVPEEEEAVSAKEDQEVQEVPEKADDGLAPDMGKRPKLLGAAPVIHVDVAPSAEPYEIASDLSNVVNLEQFYLEDGMKEKLAGNGFVVCGDAGWEFYEIYEDNRYSLIPNFVTVDSLMHTYHLYFAYLLKGIEKNHLAETLAQLSRQMLAGSMAQYEQLQGSEWESASRRNVAFFAVGAGLLDDTTEPADYVAEMVQEEMDKIGRADGIYFSAITGDEEDYTQYVPRGYYEGDLVLERYFRAMMWYGRIHFKQEEEEMDKSALLMTMLLTGDESSYGMWESIYAVTSFFAGASDDLGVCEYAQAIREAYGQEPTVESLPAQEDAFERFHEITETLPAPQINSIPIWDGEDNVIRGFRFMGQRFSIDASIMQKLIYSNVKKNSAGDLRMLPDVLDVPAALGSDTALGILEEAGAADYAGYTENMEKLREQFGGDDTGLWSASLYACWLNTLRPLLQDKGEGYPVFMQSGEWGKKDLECFAGSYTELKHDTVLYSKQVMAEMGGGYDEEPDDRGYVEPEPLVYARFAYLAQQTAEGLKH
;
A
#
# COMPACT_ATOMS: atom_id res chain seq x y z
N MET A 1 -6.65 36.50 -7.70
CA MET A 1 -6.20 36.37 -6.30
C MET A 1 -5.78 34.92 -5.99
N ASP A 2 -6.38 33.95 -6.63
CA ASP A 2 -6.21 32.49 -6.38
C ASP A 2 -4.81 31.91 -6.68
N ARG A 3 -4.15 32.36 -7.74
CA ARG A 3 -2.85 31.81 -8.18
C ARG A 3 -1.68 32.11 -7.20
N ASN A 4 -1.75 33.20 -6.47
CA ASN A 4 -0.73 33.58 -5.48
C ASN A 4 -0.94 32.87 -4.13
N ARG A 5 -2.16 32.42 -3.82
CA ARG A 5 -2.47 31.62 -2.63
C ARG A 5 -1.92 30.20 -2.76
N LYS A 6 -2.20 29.53 -3.89
CA LYS A 6 -1.66 28.18 -4.15
C LYS A 6 -0.13 28.13 -4.14
N LEU A 7 0.52 29.19 -4.65
CA LEU A 7 1.97 29.30 -4.64
C LEU A 7 2.54 29.48 -3.20
N ARG A 8 1.82 30.15 -2.30
CA ARG A 8 2.23 30.30 -0.90
C ARG A 8 2.06 29.03 -0.09
N SER A 9 0.98 28.27 -0.31
CA SER A 9 0.77 26.96 0.33
C SER A 9 1.86 25.95 -0.10
N ILE A 10 2.24 25.93 -1.37
CA ILE A 10 3.34 25.09 -1.88
C ILE A 10 4.68 25.50 -1.26
N ILE A 11 4.93 26.80 -1.05
CA ILE A 11 6.17 27.29 -0.43
C ILE A 11 6.19 26.97 1.08
N ALA A 12 5.07 27.05 1.78
CA ALA A 12 4.97 26.67 3.19
C ALA A 12 5.20 25.16 3.39
N MET A 13 4.64 24.32 2.52
CA MET A 13 4.84 22.86 2.54
C MET A 13 6.30 22.48 2.20
N ALA A 14 6.93 23.15 1.23
CA ALA A 14 8.34 22.96 0.90
C ALA A 14 9.27 23.39 2.06
N LEU A 15 8.91 24.41 2.83
CA LEU A 15 9.65 24.85 4.02
C LEU A 15 9.51 23.86 5.18
N ALA A 16 8.34 23.26 5.39
CA ALA A 16 8.14 22.25 6.41
C ALA A 16 8.95 20.98 6.12
N VAL A 17 8.98 20.53 4.86
CA VAL A 17 9.82 19.41 4.43
C VAL A 17 11.32 19.73 4.55
N SER A 18 11.72 20.97 4.27
CA SER A 18 13.12 21.40 4.43
C SER A 18 13.55 21.44 5.90
N LEU A 19 12.64 21.72 6.84
CA LEU A 19 12.94 21.67 8.28
C LEU A 19 13.09 20.22 8.79
N LEU A 20 12.31 19.28 8.29
CA LEU A 20 12.43 17.86 8.62
C LEU A 20 13.76 17.26 8.11
N CYS A 21 14.22 17.66 6.92
CA CYS A 21 15.52 17.27 6.39
C CYS A 21 16.70 17.96 7.09
N ALA A 22 16.53 19.17 7.64
CA ALA A 22 17.59 19.90 8.33
C ALA A 22 17.95 19.34 9.72
N CYS A 23 17.04 18.58 10.34
CA CYS A 23 17.35 17.89 11.61
C CYS A 23 18.31 16.70 11.47
N ALA A 24 18.55 16.22 10.25
CA ALA A 24 19.44 15.08 9.98
C ALA A 24 20.88 15.48 9.58
N ALA A 25 21.18 16.78 9.38
CA ALA A 25 22.49 17.23 8.89
C ALA A 25 22.89 18.60 9.45
N GLY A 26 23.14 18.70 10.75
CA GLY A 26 23.52 19.95 11.37
C GLY A 26 24.62 19.83 12.42
N GLU A 27 25.87 19.64 11.99
CA GLU A 27 27.01 20.11 12.78
C GLU A 27 27.07 21.63 12.65
N THR A 28 26.57 22.36 13.65
CA THR A 28 26.77 23.80 13.77
C THR A 28 27.95 24.07 14.72
N GLN A 29 29.02 24.60 14.16
CA GLN A 29 30.08 25.24 14.93
C GLN A 29 29.52 26.45 15.72
N ALA A 30 29.67 26.40 17.03
CA ALA A 30 29.44 27.54 17.91
C ALA A 30 30.66 28.49 17.91
N PRO A 31 30.47 29.79 18.16
CA PRO A 31 31.56 30.78 18.17
C PRO A 31 32.46 30.66 19.39
N VAL A 32 33.76 30.84 19.16
CA VAL A 32 34.84 30.79 20.10
C VAL A 32 34.76 31.95 21.10
N ALA A 33 34.86 31.66 22.41
CA ALA A 33 35.22 32.60 23.45
C ALA A 33 36.52 32.13 24.14
N PRO A 34 37.33 33.01 24.73
CA PRO A 34 38.78 32.82 24.84
C PRO A 34 39.26 31.94 26.01
N GLU A 35 40.45 31.41 25.81
CA GLU A 35 41.21 30.48 26.65
C GLU A 35 41.38 30.91 28.11
N GLU A 36 41.21 29.98 29.03
CA GLU A 36 41.98 29.88 30.26
C GLU A 36 42.66 28.50 30.33
N THR A 37 43.96 28.54 30.52
CA THR A 37 44.87 27.42 30.55
C THR A 37 44.79 26.65 31.87
N ALA A 38 44.57 25.33 31.79
CA ALA A 38 44.87 24.41 32.89
C ALA A 38 45.53 23.12 32.37
N THR A 39 46.50 22.69 33.11
CA THR A 39 47.57 21.74 32.85
C THR A 39 47.10 20.30 32.69
N VAL A 40 47.69 19.61 31.70
CA VAL A 40 47.56 18.19 31.40
C VAL A 40 48.34 17.33 32.40
N VAL A 41 47.74 16.23 32.86
CA VAL A 41 48.40 15.03 33.37
C VAL A 41 47.84 13.84 32.57
N PRO A 42 48.71 12.98 32.02
CA PRO A 42 48.25 11.83 31.21
C PRO A 42 48.00 10.62 32.12
N GLU A 43 46.90 9.93 31.90
CA GLU A 43 46.66 8.57 32.37
C GLU A 43 46.50 7.60 31.19
N GLU A 44 47.01 6.40 31.40
CA GLU A 44 47.41 5.40 30.44
C GLU A 44 46.21 4.72 29.75
N GLU A 45 46.40 4.36 28.46
CA GLU A 45 45.57 3.45 27.69
C GLU A 45 45.61 2.04 28.27
N GLU A 46 44.50 1.49 28.68
CA GLU A 46 44.27 0.04 28.67
C GLU A 46 43.35 -0.34 27.51
N ALA A 47 43.97 -0.96 26.52
CA ALA A 47 43.28 -1.58 25.39
C ALA A 47 42.57 -2.84 25.85
N VAL A 48 41.25 -2.81 25.91
CA VAL A 48 40.43 -4.03 25.98
C VAL A 48 39.96 -4.40 24.57
N SER A 49 40.66 -5.39 24.03
CA SER A 49 40.26 -6.13 22.84
C SER A 49 39.07 -7.01 23.18
N ALA A 50 37.89 -6.67 22.71
CA ALA A 50 36.77 -7.60 22.60
C ALA A 50 36.50 -7.83 21.11
N LYS A 51 37.06 -8.89 20.59
CA LYS A 51 36.56 -9.55 19.40
C LYS A 51 35.39 -10.42 19.84
N GLU A 52 34.19 -10.07 19.45
CA GLU A 52 33.12 -11.01 19.27
C GLU A 52 32.74 -10.97 17.79
N ASP A 53 33.27 -11.95 17.08
CA ASP A 53 32.79 -12.34 15.77
C ASP A 53 31.39 -12.97 15.98
N GLN A 54 30.34 -12.19 15.80
CA GLN A 54 29.02 -12.76 15.53
C GLN A 54 29.06 -13.20 14.06
N GLU A 55 29.23 -14.50 13.88
CA GLU A 55 28.88 -15.18 12.63
C GLU A 55 27.43 -14.83 12.29
N VAL A 56 27.26 -13.93 11.30
CA VAL A 56 26.05 -13.84 10.53
C VAL A 56 25.91 -15.22 9.88
N GLN A 57 24.99 -16.03 10.33
CA GLN A 57 24.59 -17.24 9.60
C GLN A 57 24.04 -16.76 8.26
N GLU A 58 24.88 -16.83 7.25
CA GLU A 58 24.46 -16.77 5.86
C GLU A 58 23.45 -17.90 5.69
N VAL A 59 22.18 -17.53 5.45
CA VAL A 59 21.21 -18.43 4.86
C VAL A 59 21.85 -18.92 3.57
N PRO A 60 22.01 -20.23 3.36
CA PRO A 60 22.68 -20.73 2.17
C PRO A 60 21.93 -20.20 0.95
N GLU A 61 22.56 -19.31 0.21
CA GLU A 61 22.15 -18.94 -1.14
C GLU A 61 21.97 -20.25 -1.90
N LYS A 62 20.76 -20.52 -2.38
CA LYS A 62 20.55 -21.62 -3.30
C LYS A 62 21.53 -21.40 -4.43
N ALA A 63 22.36 -22.40 -4.71
CA ALA A 63 23.33 -22.36 -5.78
C ALA A 63 22.63 -21.83 -7.03
N ASP A 64 23.22 -20.80 -7.64
CA ASP A 64 22.83 -20.29 -8.95
C ASP A 64 22.95 -21.49 -9.91
N ASP A 65 21.80 -21.96 -10.41
CA ASP A 65 21.71 -23.11 -11.29
C ASP A 65 22.04 -22.76 -12.75
N GLY A 66 22.59 -21.58 -12.98
CA GLY A 66 23.02 -21.10 -14.29
C GLY A 66 21.87 -20.65 -15.20
N LEU A 67 20.65 -20.57 -14.68
CA LEU A 67 19.53 -19.90 -15.34
C LEU A 67 19.73 -18.38 -15.29
N ALA A 68 19.26 -17.64 -16.30
CA ALA A 68 19.40 -16.20 -16.39
C ALA A 68 18.94 -15.54 -15.06
N PRO A 69 19.83 -14.83 -14.35
CA PRO A 69 19.76 -14.75 -12.89
C PRO A 69 18.55 -13.99 -12.36
N ASP A 70 17.96 -13.09 -13.11
CA ASP A 70 16.96 -12.17 -12.55
C ASP A 70 15.53 -12.34 -13.07
N MET A 71 15.34 -13.14 -14.12
CA MET A 71 14.03 -13.33 -14.74
C MET A 71 13.02 -14.11 -13.88
N GLY A 72 13.48 -14.85 -12.89
CA GLY A 72 12.62 -15.52 -11.90
C GLY A 72 12.43 -14.73 -10.60
N LYS A 73 12.88 -13.47 -10.53
CA LYS A 73 12.73 -12.61 -9.35
C LYS A 73 11.86 -11.42 -9.69
N ARG A 74 10.89 -11.12 -8.81
CA ARG A 74 10.05 -9.94 -8.97
C ARG A 74 10.86 -8.67 -8.76
N PRO A 75 10.71 -7.66 -9.64
CA PRO A 75 11.42 -6.39 -9.49
C PRO A 75 11.04 -5.68 -8.19
N LYS A 76 12.01 -5.06 -7.55
CA LYS A 76 11.78 -4.22 -6.37
C LYS A 76 12.85 -3.13 -6.32
N LEU A 77 12.51 -1.99 -5.75
CA LEU A 77 13.49 -0.95 -5.48
C LEU A 77 14.47 -1.44 -4.42
N LEU A 78 15.77 -1.19 -4.67
CA LEU A 78 16.86 -1.56 -3.79
C LEU A 78 17.05 -0.50 -2.71
N GLY A 79 17.61 -0.92 -1.59
CA GLY A 79 17.96 -0.04 -0.49
C GLY A 79 16.84 0.10 0.54
N ALA A 80 16.99 -0.60 1.67
CA ALA A 80 16.15 -0.41 2.84
C ALA A 80 16.85 0.54 3.82
N ALA A 81 16.10 1.46 4.41
CA ALA A 81 16.59 2.22 5.55
C ALA A 81 16.81 1.28 6.75
N PRO A 82 17.79 1.54 7.61
CA PRO A 82 17.97 0.76 8.83
C PRO A 82 16.75 0.90 9.74
N VAL A 83 16.28 -0.20 10.30
CA VAL A 83 15.16 -0.19 11.27
C VAL A 83 15.55 0.63 12.50
N ILE A 84 14.66 1.57 12.88
CA ILE A 84 14.86 2.39 14.09
C ILE A 84 14.21 1.64 15.26
N HIS A 85 15.03 1.24 16.21
CA HIS A 85 14.59 0.66 17.48
C HIS A 85 14.61 1.72 18.57
N VAL A 86 13.52 1.80 19.34
CA VAL A 86 13.41 2.68 20.50
C VAL A 86 12.98 1.85 21.70
N ASP A 87 13.77 1.89 22.75
CA ASP A 87 13.38 1.34 24.05
C ASP A 87 12.50 2.36 24.75
N VAL A 88 11.23 2.03 24.92
CA VAL A 88 10.26 2.88 25.60
C VAL A 88 10.14 2.45 27.04
N ALA A 89 10.53 3.35 27.97
CA ALA A 89 10.40 3.17 29.39
C ALA A 89 9.50 4.30 29.96
N PRO A 90 8.16 4.14 29.95
CA PRO A 90 7.26 5.16 30.45
C PRO A 90 7.54 5.46 31.92
N SER A 91 7.55 6.75 32.29
CA SER A 91 7.89 7.19 33.64
C SER A 91 7.14 8.44 34.07
N ALA A 92 5.95 8.68 33.50
CA ALA A 92 5.09 9.78 33.92
C ALA A 92 4.60 9.53 35.37
N GLU A 93 4.75 10.54 36.22
CA GLU A 93 4.24 10.47 37.58
C GLU A 93 2.69 10.46 37.56
N PRO A 94 2.05 9.61 38.37
CA PRO A 94 0.59 9.61 38.48
C PRO A 94 0.06 10.96 38.99
N TYR A 95 -1.06 11.40 38.44
CA TYR A 95 -1.77 12.59 38.89
C TYR A 95 -3.27 12.36 38.89
N GLU A 96 -4.00 13.19 39.62
CA GLU A 96 -5.46 13.21 39.67
C GLU A 96 -5.98 14.53 39.08
N ILE A 97 -7.09 14.45 38.36
CA ILE A 97 -7.79 15.63 37.90
C ILE A 97 -8.90 15.96 38.88
N ALA A 98 -8.90 17.18 39.38
CA ALA A 98 -9.94 17.62 40.31
C ALA A 98 -11.30 17.61 39.59
N SER A 99 -12.34 17.09 40.24
CA SER A 99 -13.68 17.01 39.65
C SER A 99 -14.29 18.37 39.29
N ASP A 100 -13.78 19.46 39.88
CA ASP A 100 -14.14 20.85 39.58
C ASP A 100 -13.13 21.51 38.62
N LEU A 101 -12.16 20.75 38.08
CA LEU A 101 -11.09 21.18 37.19
C LEU A 101 -10.21 22.31 37.77
N SER A 102 -10.21 22.54 39.07
CA SER A 102 -9.47 23.63 39.73
C SER A 102 -7.94 23.51 39.58
N ASN A 103 -7.43 22.33 39.24
CA ASN A 103 -6.02 22.08 39.00
C ASN A 103 -5.62 22.12 37.50
N VAL A 104 -6.52 22.48 36.59
CA VAL A 104 -6.23 22.75 35.18
C VAL A 104 -5.84 24.21 35.05
N VAL A 105 -4.57 24.48 34.71
CA VAL A 105 -3.97 25.81 34.81
C VAL A 105 -4.50 26.80 33.78
N ASN A 106 -4.88 26.35 32.59
CA ASN A 106 -5.29 27.18 31.47
C ASN A 106 -6.72 26.92 30.99
N LEU A 107 -7.58 26.47 31.90
CA LEU A 107 -8.96 26.07 31.59
C LEU A 107 -9.78 27.20 30.93
N GLU A 108 -9.52 28.46 31.31
CA GLU A 108 -10.22 29.65 30.76
C GLU A 108 -9.84 29.98 29.30
N GLN A 109 -8.79 29.36 28.75
CA GLN A 109 -8.44 29.54 27.34
C GLN A 109 -9.34 28.70 26.42
N PHE A 110 -10.06 27.73 26.97
CA PHE A 110 -10.90 26.81 26.21
C PHE A 110 -12.38 27.09 26.45
N TYR A 111 -13.15 27.12 25.37
CA TYR A 111 -14.61 27.09 25.47
C TYR A 111 -15.08 25.64 25.64
N LEU A 112 -15.38 25.26 26.88
CA LEU A 112 -15.85 23.94 27.22
C LEU A 112 -17.28 23.95 27.75
N GLU A 113 -18.17 23.24 27.11
CA GLU A 113 -19.50 22.95 27.62
C GLU A 113 -19.44 22.04 28.87
N ASP A 114 -20.52 21.97 29.64
CA ASP A 114 -20.53 21.17 30.87
C ASP A 114 -20.25 19.69 30.63
N GLY A 115 -20.78 19.10 29.53
CA GLY A 115 -20.49 17.73 29.17
C GLY A 115 -19.02 17.48 28.75
N MET A 116 -18.36 18.48 28.18
CA MET A 116 -16.92 18.41 27.87
C MET A 116 -16.09 18.47 29.16
N LYS A 117 -16.48 19.32 30.11
CA LYS A 117 -15.84 19.40 31.43
C LYS A 117 -15.97 18.10 32.23
N GLU A 118 -17.14 17.45 32.17
CA GLU A 118 -17.35 16.14 32.79
C GLU A 118 -16.44 15.07 32.20
N LYS A 119 -16.30 15.04 30.87
CA LYS A 119 -15.36 14.13 30.19
C LYS A 119 -13.91 14.43 30.54
N LEU A 120 -13.50 15.69 30.53
CA LEU A 120 -12.15 16.10 30.91
C LEU A 120 -11.82 15.68 32.36
N ALA A 121 -12.74 15.91 33.30
CA ALA A 121 -12.56 15.50 34.69
C ALA A 121 -12.53 13.97 34.87
N GLY A 122 -13.33 13.22 34.10
CA GLY A 122 -13.46 11.78 34.20
C GLY A 122 -12.36 11.01 33.48
N ASN A 123 -11.98 11.45 32.29
CA ASN A 123 -11.06 10.70 31.40
C ASN A 123 -9.65 11.31 31.37
N GLY A 124 -9.49 12.57 31.79
CA GLY A 124 -8.22 13.29 31.67
C GLY A 124 -8.01 13.96 30.32
N PHE A 125 -8.93 13.76 29.39
CA PHE A 125 -8.97 14.40 28.08
C PHE A 125 -10.40 14.54 27.58
N VAL A 126 -10.59 15.35 26.56
CA VAL A 126 -11.83 15.46 25.80
C VAL A 126 -11.50 15.73 24.34
N VAL A 127 -12.18 15.08 23.42
CA VAL A 127 -12.14 15.37 21.99
C VAL A 127 -13.30 16.30 21.66
N CYS A 128 -12.99 17.45 21.05
CA CYS A 128 -13.96 18.44 20.62
C CYS A 128 -14.16 18.33 19.12
N GLY A 129 -15.42 18.30 18.65
CA GLY A 129 -15.75 18.40 17.24
C GLY A 129 -15.78 19.86 16.77
N ASP A 130 -15.87 20.05 15.45
CA ASP A 130 -16.03 21.35 14.78
C ASP A 130 -14.89 22.36 15.05
N ALA A 131 -13.66 21.87 15.23
CA ALA A 131 -12.52 22.74 15.51
C ALA A 131 -11.87 23.36 14.26
N GLY A 132 -12.20 22.90 13.06
CA GLY A 132 -11.65 23.37 11.78
C GLY A 132 -11.93 22.38 10.66
N TRP A 133 -11.61 22.76 9.43
CA TRP A 133 -11.79 21.91 8.25
C TRP A 133 -10.49 21.17 7.87
N GLU A 134 -9.33 21.76 8.20
CA GLU A 134 -8.02 21.20 7.93
C GLU A 134 -7.21 21.11 9.23
N PHE A 135 -6.35 20.13 9.38
CA PHE A 135 -5.53 19.96 10.58
C PHE A 135 -4.68 21.19 10.91
N TYR A 136 -4.12 21.85 9.91
CA TYR A 136 -3.27 23.02 10.13
C TYR A 136 -4.03 24.22 10.71
N GLU A 137 -5.32 24.38 10.42
CA GLU A 137 -6.15 25.46 10.94
C GLU A 137 -6.23 25.40 12.47
N ILE A 138 -6.37 24.21 13.04
CA ILE A 138 -6.41 24.00 14.49
C ILE A 138 -5.12 24.52 15.15
N TYR A 139 -3.98 24.20 14.55
CA TYR A 139 -2.67 24.64 15.06
C TYR A 139 -2.48 26.14 14.86
N GLU A 140 -2.97 26.68 13.76
CA GLU A 140 -2.89 28.11 13.45
C GLU A 140 -3.79 28.93 14.40
N ASP A 141 -5.03 28.52 14.61
CA ASP A 141 -5.97 29.17 15.55
C ASP A 141 -5.45 29.12 16.99
N ASN A 142 -4.89 28.01 17.43
CA ASN A 142 -4.27 27.89 18.74
C ASN A 142 -3.12 28.88 18.92
N ARG A 143 -2.25 29.04 17.91
CA ARG A 143 -1.15 30.01 17.96
C ARG A 143 -1.64 31.45 18.12
N TYR A 144 -2.71 31.86 17.42
CA TYR A 144 -3.29 33.21 17.58
C TYR A 144 -4.01 33.38 18.90
N SER A 145 -4.63 32.34 19.40
CA SER A 145 -5.32 32.34 20.68
C SER A 145 -4.38 32.18 21.87
N LEU A 146 -3.05 32.07 21.64
CA LEU A 146 -2.02 31.81 22.65
C LEU A 146 -2.27 30.53 23.42
N ILE A 147 -2.85 29.52 22.77
CA ILE A 147 -3.08 28.19 23.28
C ILE A 147 -1.88 27.32 22.86
N PRO A 148 -1.20 26.63 23.78
CA PRO A 148 -0.14 25.69 23.42
C PRO A 148 -0.67 24.58 22.52
N ASN A 149 -0.04 24.39 21.37
CA ASN A 149 -0.40 23.30 20.47
C ASN A 149 -0.10 21.94 21.07
N PHE A 150 -0.95 20.97 20.75
CA PHE A 150 -0.75 19.54 21.04
C PHE A 150 -0.72 18.78 19.71
N VAL A 151 0.50 18.39 19.27
CA VAL A 151 0.68 17.67 18.01
C VAL A 151 0.26 16.21 18.20
N THR A 152 -0.81 15.82 17.53
CA THR A 152 -1.36 14.48 17.58
C THR A 152 -0.75 13.57 16.50
N VAL A 153 -0.87 12.25 16.71
CA VAL A 153 -0.50 11.25 15.68
C VAL A 153 -1.39 11.44 14.44
N ASP A 154 -2.64 11.81 14.61
CA ASP A 154 -3.57 12.10 13.51
C ASP A 154 -2.99 13.13 12.55
N SER A 155 -2.56 14.30 13.07
CA SER A 155 -2.00 15.37 12.23
C SER A 155 -0.66 14.98 11.58
N LEU A 156 0.16 14.19 12.26
CA LEU A 156 1.41 13.67 11.72
C LEU A 156 1.15 12.74 10.53
N MET A 157 0.24 11.79 10.71
CA MET A 157 -0.07 10.79 9.67
C MET A 157 -0.83 11.42 8.51
N HIS A 158 -1.75 12.36 8.78
CA HIS A 158 -2.40 13.12 7.73
C HIS A 158 -1.40 13.96 6.90
N THR A 159 -0.41 14.57 7.53
CA THR A 159 0.67 15.27 6.79
C THR A 159 1.44 14.31 5.91
N TYR A 160 1.70 13.10 6.38
CA TYR A 160 2.36 12.06 5.58
C TYR A 160 1.47 11.60 4.41
N HIS A 161 0.16 11.43 4.62
CA HIS A 161 -0.82 11.14 3.56
C HIS A 161 -0.74 12.19 2.43
N LEU A 162 -0.81 13.46 2.76
CA LEU A 162 -0.71 14.53 1.76
C LEU A 162 0.60 14.47 0.96
N TYR A 163 1.70 14.15 1.63
CA TYR A 163 3.00 14.00 1.00
C TYR A 163 3.07 12.75 0.11
N PHE A 164 2.59 11.60 0.60
CA PHE A 164 2.54 10.33 -0.12
C PHE A 164 1.70 10.45 -1.41
N ALA A 165 0.48 10.99 -1.30
CA ALA A 165 -0.39 11.22 -2.44
C ALA A 165 0.24 12.17 -3.47
N TYR A 166 0.87 13.25 -3.00
CA TYR A 166 1.57 14.19 -3.89
C TYR A 166 2.71 13.54 -4.66
N LEU A 167 3.52 12.72 -3.97
CA LEU A 167 4.64 11.99 -4.60
C LEU A 167 4.15 10.99 -5.63
N LEU A 168 3.22 10.11 -5.24
CA LEU A 168 2.73 9.05 -6.11
C LEU A 168 2.05 9.64 -7.35
N LYS A 169 1.17 10.62 -7.17
CA LYS A 169 0.55 11.39 -8.26
C LYS A 169 1.59 12.02 -9.20
N GLY A 170 2.67 12.58 -8.64
CA GLY A 170 3.75 13.20 -9.41
C GLY A 170 4.54 12.19 -10.24
N ILE A 171 4.87 11.04 -9.66
CA ILE A 171 5.59 9.95 -10.34
C ILE A 171 4.73 9.36 -11.46
N GLU A 172 3.48 9.04 -11.18
CA GLU A 172 2.56 8.47 -12.15
C GLU A 172 2.34 9.40 -13.35
N LYS A 173 2.01 10.66 -13.08
CA LYS A 173 1.70 11.63 -14.12
C LYS A 173 2.90 11.98 -15.01
N ASN A 174 4.09 12.12 -14.41
CA ASN A 174 5.25 12.68 -15.12
C ASN A 174 6.17 11.59 -15.70
N HIS A 175 6.05 10.33 -15.22
CA HIS A 175 6.94 9.24 -15.61
C HIS A 175 6.17 7.98 -16.00
N LEU A 176 5.35 7.40 -15.12
CA LEU A 176 4.77 6.08 -15.37
C LEU A 176 3.73 6.08 -16.50
N ALA A 177 2.94 7.14 -16.65
CA ALA A 177 1.91 7.21 -17.69
C ALA A 177 2.50 7.13 -19.10
N GLU A 178 3.57 7.87 -19.39
CA GLU A 178 4.24 7.80 -20.70
C GLU A 178 4.99 6.48 -20.88
N THR A 179 5.64 5.97 -19.81
CA THR A 179 6.31 4.65 -19.84
C THR A 179 5.32 3.54 -20.15
N LEU A 180 4.13 3.54 -19.52
CA LEU A 180 3.07 2.57 -19.78
C LEU A 180 2.53 2.68 -21.21
N ALA A 181 2.38 3.91 -21.73
CA ALA A 181 1.94 4.12 -23.10
C ALA A 181 2.95 3.59 -24.13
N GLN A 182 4.26 3.78 -23.89
CA GLN A 182 5.32 3.22 -24.74
C GLN A 182 5.34 1.70 -24.66
N LEU A 183 5.29 1.12 -23.46
CA LEU A 183 5.22 -0.32 -23.26
C LEU A 183 4.02 -0.93 -23.98
N SER A 184 2.83 -0.34 -23.83
CA SER A 184 1.61 -0.83 -24.48
C SER A 184 1.72 -0.84 -26.00
N ARG A 185 2.30 0.20 -26.60
CA ARG A 185 2.55 0.26 -28.04
C ARG A 185 3.55 -0.80 -28.52
N GLN A 186 4.62 -1.04 -27.76
CA GLN A 186 5.62 -2.06 -28.11
C GLN A 186 5.04 -3.48 -27.99
N MET A 187 4.30 -3.75 -26.91
CA MET A 187 3.64 -5.03 -26.69
C MET A 187 2.57 -5.28 -27.76
N LEU A 188 1.81 -4.27 -28.17
CA LEU A 188 0.84 -4.39 -29.25
C LEU A 188 1.52 -4.75 -30.59
N ALA A 189 2.57 -4.01 -30.96
CA ALA A 189 3.30 -4.28 -32.21
C ALA A 189 3.94 -5.68 -32.22
N GLY A 190 4.52 -6.09 -31.09
CA GLY A 190 5.10 -7.42 -30.95
C GLY A 190 4.07 -8.53 -30.98
N SER A 191 2.89 -8.35 -30.35
CA SER A 191 1.78 -9.31 -30.41
C SER A 191 1.23 -9.46 -31.83
N MET A 192 1.14 -8.37 -32.59
CA MET A 192 0.77 -8.45 -34.02
C MET A 192 1.77 -9.29 -34.81
N ALA A 193 3.08 -9.12 -34.57
CA ALA A 193 4.10 -9.91 -35.23
C ALA A 193 4.05 -11.40 -34.83
N GLN A 194 3.74 -11.71 -33.55
CA GLN A 194 3.50 -13.10 -33.11
C GLN A 194 2.26 -13.70 -33.80
N TYR A 195 1.18 -12.94 -33.91
CA TYR A 195 -0.04 -13.37 -34.58
C TYR A 195 0.22 -13.71 -36.05
N GLU A 196 0.96 -12.87 -36.80
CA GLU A 196 1.32 -13.14 -38.19
C GLU A 196 2.10 -14.47 -38.36
N GLN A 197 2.96 -14.82 -37.39
CA GLN A 197 3.74 -16.06 -37.41
C GLN A 197 2.92 -17.30 -37.05
N LEU A 198 1.84 -17.13 -36.25
CA LEU A 198 1.07 -18.22 -35.68
C LEU A 198 -0.26 -18.47 -36.39
N GLN A 199 -0.60 -17.70 -37.45
CA GLN A 199 -1.81 -17.92 -38.23
C GLN A 199 -1.90 -19.35 -38.77
N GLY A 200 -3.07 -19.97 -38.62
CA GLY A 200 -3.34 -21.33 -39.05
C GLY A 200 -2.78 -22.41 -38.10
N SER A 201 -2.13 -22.04 -37.02
CA SER A 201 -1.70 -22.97 -35.96
C SER A 201 -2.70 -23.02 -34.81
N GLU A 202 -2.52 -23.95 -33.89
CA GLU A 202 -3.27 -24.03 -32.63
C GLU A 202 -3.01 -22.87 -31.65
N TRP A 203 -2.04 -22.02 -31.94
CA TRP A 203 -1.67 -20.82 -31.19
C TRP A 203 -2.34 -19.55 -31.73
N GLU A 204 -3.07 -19.63 -32.84
CA GLU A 204 -3.69 -18.47 -33.50
C GLU A 204 -4.67 -17.74 -32.58
N SER A 205 -5.51 -18.48 -31.84
CA SER A 205 -6.50 -17.92 -30.94
C SER A 205 -5.86 -17.14 -29.79
N ALA A 206 -4.83 -17.73 -29.16
CA ALA A 206 -4.09 -17.12 -28.05
C ALA A 206 -3.32 -15.86 -28.51
N SER A 207 -2.64 -15.93 -29.67
CA SER A 207 -1.92 -14.76 -30.20
C SER A 207 -2.86 -13.62 -30.61
N ARG A 208 -4.01 -13.93 -31.22
CA ARG A 208 -5.06 -12.97 -31.54
C ARG A 208 -5.63 -12.29 -30.28
N ARG A 209 -5.85 -13.05 -29.20
CA ARG A 209 -6.29 -12.52 -27.91
C ARG A 209 -5.30 -11.52 -27.35
N ASN A 210 -4.00 -11.79 -27.45
CA ASN A 210 -2.95 -10.88 -27.00
C ASN A 210 -2.93 -9.56 -27.78
N VAL A 211 -3.14 -9.61 -29.09
CA VAL A 211 -3.30 -8.39 -29.90
C VAL A 211 -4.46 -7.54 -29.39
N ALA A 212 -5.62 -8.17 -29.14
CA ALA A 212 -6.79 -7.45 -28.62
C ALA A 212 -6.52 -6.88 -27.21
N PHE A 213 -5.90 -7.65 -26.32
CA PHE A 213 -5.56 -7.23 -24.95
C PHE A 213 -4.66 -5.98 -24.94
N PHE A 214 -3.58 -5.97 -25.71
CA PHE A 214 -2.69 -4.81 -25.79
C PHE A 214 -3.26 -3.65 -26.61
N ALA A 215 -4.16 -3.92 -27.57
CA ALA A 215 -4.87 -2.87 -28.28
C ALA A 215 -5.85 -2.09 -27.38
N VAL A 216 -6.54 -2.78 -26.44
CA VAL A 216 -7.35 -2.13 -25.41
C VAL A 216 -6.47 -1.26 -24.53
N GLY A 217 -5.38 -1.81 -23.96
CA GLY A 217 -4.48 -1.06 -23.08
C GLY A 217 -3.86 0.17 -23.75
N ALA A 218 -3.43 0.04 -25.01
CA ALA A 218 -2.90 1.16 -25.79
C ALA A 218 -3.99 2.20 -26.11
N GLY A 219 -5.20 1.77 -26.46
CA GLY A 219 -6.35 2.63 -26.72
C GLY A 219 -6.83 3.42 -25.50
N LEU A 220 -6.72 2.85 -24.30
CA LEU A 220 -7.03 3.55 -23.04
C LEU A 220 -6.04 4.70 -22.75
N LEU A 221 -4.80 4.55 -23.20
CA LEU A 221 -3.74 5.56 -23.02
C LEU A 221 -3.70 6.60 -24.14
N ASP A 222 -4.03 6.18 -25.36
CA ASP A 222 -4.01 7.02 -26.57
C ASP A 222 -5.22 6.69 -27.46
N ASP A 223 -6.20 7.58 -27.51
CA ASP A 223 -7.43 7.46 -28.28
C ASP A 223 -7.22 7.52 -29.81
N THR A 224 -6.00 7.76 -30.27
CA THR A 224 -5.64 7.65 -31.69
C THR A 224 -5.18 6.25 -32.10
N THR A 225 -5.13 5.30 -31.15
CA THR A 225 -4.76 3.91 -31.44
C THR A 225 -5.88 3.22 -32.22
N GLU A 226 -5.59 2.79 -33.44
CA GLU A 226 -6.52 2.03 -34.28
C GLU A 226 -6.22 0.52 -34.12
N PRO A 227 -7.19 -0.29 -33.66
CA PRO A 227 -7.00 -1.74 -33.57
C PRO A 227 -6.97 -2.36 -34.97
N ALA A 228 -6.25 -3.47 -35.14
CA ALA A 228 -6.24 -4.22 -36.37
C ALA A 228 -7.64 -4.79 -36.67
N ASP A 229 -8.05 -4.83 -37.95
CA ASP A 229 -9.41 -5.24 -38.38
C ASP A 229 -9.87 -6.58 -37.77
N TYR A 230 -8.95 -7.54 -37.62
CA TYR A 230 -9.26 -8.89 -37.12
C TYR A 230 -9.53 -8.97 -35.61
N VAL A 231 -9.30 -7.87 -34.86
CA VAL A 231 -9.61 -7.75 -33.41
C VAL A 231 -10.51 -6.56 -33.09
N ALA A 232 -10.84 -5.73 -34.09
CA ALA A 232 -11.51 -4.45 -33.88
C ALA A 232 -12.84 -4.58 -33.11
N GLU A 233 -13.66 -5.60 -33.39
CA GLU A 233 -14.93 -5.84 -32.70
C GLU A 233 -14.72 -6.17 -31.22
N MET A 234 -13.76 -7.04 -30.89
CA MET A 234 -13.43 -7.40 -29.50
C MET A 234 -12.92 -6.18 -28.72
N VAL A 235 -12.04 -5.40 -29.33
CA VAL A 235 -11.47 -4.18 -28.71
C VAL A 235 -12.55 -3.14 -28.47
N GLN A 236 -13.43 -2.91 -29.46
CA GLN A 236 -14.52 -1.93 -29.32
C GLN A 236 -15.49 -2.34 -28.20
N GLU A 237 -15.85 -3.63 -28.12
CA GLU A 237 -16.74 -4.14 -27.08
C GLU A 237 -16.16 -3.93 -25.68
N GLU A 238 -14.84 -4.19 -25.48
CA GLU A 238 -14.17 -3.94 -24.22
C GLU A 238 -14.10 -2.44 -23.88
N MET A 239 -13.70 -1.61 -24.84
CA MET A 239 -13.63 -0.16 -24.65
C MET A 239 -14.99 0.44 -24.27
N ASP A 240 -16.09 -0.09 -24.87
CA ASP A 240 -17.44 0.34 -24.53
C ASP A 240 -17.84 -0.03 -23.09
N LYS A 241 -17.47 -1.24 -22.61
CA LYS A 241 -17.72 -1.68 -21.22
C LYS A 241 -16.91 -0.86 -20.22
N ILE A 242 -15.62 -0.66 -20.49
CA ILE A 242 -14.74 0.18 -19.66
C ILE A 242 -15.26 1.62 -19.63
N GLY A 243 -15.72 2.15 -20.79
CA GLY A 243 -16.25 3.51 -20.88
C GLY A 243 -17.58 3.71 -20.15
N ARG A 244 -18.44 2.70 -20.08
CA ARG A 244 -19.69 2.73 -19.29
C ARG A 244 -19.43 2.58 -17.80
N ALA A 245 -18.53 1.66 -17.43
CA ALA A 245 -18.16 1.37 -16.05
C ALA A 245 -19.36 1.18 -15.09
N ASP A 246 -20.38 0.42 -15.53
CA ASP A 246 -21.72 0.39 -14.93
C ASP A 246 -22.17 -0.99 -14.40
N GLY A 247 -21.29 -1.99 -14.36
CA GLY A 247 -21.65 -3.31 -13.85
C GLY A 247 -20.64 -4.41 -14.14
N ILE A 248 -21.04 -5.65 -13.85
CA ILE A 248 -20.28 -6.88 -14.10
C ILE A 248 -20.76 -7.46 -15.42
N TYR A 249 -19.85 -7.71 -16.36
CA TYR A 249 -20.11 -8.27 -17.68
C TYR A 249 -19.02 -9.25 -18.08
N PHE A 250 -19.33 -10.16 -19.01
CA PHE A 250 -18.32 -11.03 -19.59
C PHE A 250 -17.34 -10.22 -20.46
N SER A 251 -16.03 -10.41 -20.24
CA SER A 251 -14.99 -9.83 -21.09
C SER A 251 -14.99 -10.46 -22.47
N ALA A 252 -14.87 -9.67 -23.52
CA ALA A 252 -14.72 -10.17 -24.88
C ALA A 252 -13.31 -10.75 -25.14
N ILE A 253 -12.36 -10.51 -24.24
CA ILE A 253 -10.98 -10.99 -24.34
C ILE A 253 -10.83 -12.35 -23.66
N THR A 254 -11.29 -12.49 -22.41
CA THR A 254 -11.13 -13.72 -21.63
C THR A 254 -12.39 -14.60 -21.63
N GLY A 255 -13.56 -14.04 -21.84
CA GLY A 255 -14.84 -14.74 -21.68
C GLY A 255 -15.30 -14.84 -20.23
N ASP A 256 -14.54 -14.33 -19.28
CA ASP A 256 -14.85 -14.32 -17.85
C ASP A 256 -15.60 -13.06 -17.44
N GLU A 257 -16.28 -13.14 -16.29
CA GLU A 257 -16.89 -11.96 -15.67
C GLU A 257 -15.85 -11.00 -15.15
N GLU A 258 -15.98 -9.72 -15.53
CA GLU A 258 -15.19 -8.61 -15.04
C GLU A 258 -16.09 -7.53 -14.46
N ASP A 259 -15.69 -6.97 -13.33
CA ASP A 259 -16.36 -5.84 -12.70
C ASP A 259 -15.85 -4.50 -13.28
N TYR A 260 -16.55 -4.02 -14.31
CA TYR A 260 -16.20 -2.77 -14.98
C TYR A 260 -16.42 -1.52 -14.12
N THR A 261 -17.14 -1.61 -12.99
CA THR A 261 -17.27 -0.47 -12.05
C THR A 261 -15.93 -0.05 -11.48
N GLN A 262 -14.94 -0.95 -11.48
CA GLN A 262 -13.58 -0.67 -11.00
C GLN A 262 -12.79 0.29 -11.91
N TYR A 263 -13.21 0.50 -13.15
CA TYR A 263 -12.54 1.36 -14.12
C TYR A 263 -12.92 2.85 -14.00
N VAL A 264 -13.79 3.22 -13.05
CA VAL A 264 -14.09 4.61 -12.72
C VAL A 264 -12.88 5.24 -12.03
N PRO A 265 -12.20 6.24 -12.63
CA PRO A 265 -11.15 6.98 -11.94
C PRO A 265 -11.71 7.65 -10.68
N ARG A 266 -10.95 7.59 -9.59
CA ARG A 266 -11.35 8.12 -8.28
C ARG A 266 -10.12 8.62 -7.51
N GLY A 267 -10.35 9.32 -6.41
CA GLY A 267 -9.26 9.94 -5.66
C GLY A 267 -8.55 11.00 -6.49
N TYR A 268 -7.24 11.10 -6.37
CA TYR A 268 -6.45 12.11 -7.08
C TYR A 268 -6.32 11.88 -8.60
N TYR A 269 -6.84 10.76 -9.13
CA TYR A 269 -6.87 10.49 -10.58
C TYR A 269 -7.96 11.29 -11.28
N GLU A 270 -9.03 11.65 -10.57
CA GLU A 270 -10.19 12.35 -11.12
C GLU A 270 -9.84 13.78 -11.58
N GLY A 271 -10.38 14.16 -12.74
CA GLY A 271 -10.21 15.51 -13.30
C GLY A 271 -8.87 15.80 -13.96
N ASP A 272 -7.98 14.82 -14.08
CA ASP A 272 -6.71 14.91 -14.81
C ASP A 272 -6.66 13.85 -15.91
N LEU A 273 -6.78 14.26 -17.17
CA LEU A 273 -6.90 13.35 -18.31
C LEU A 273 -5.73 12.34 -18.40
N VAL A 274 -4.50 12.74 -18.04
CA VAL A 274 -3.34 11.83 -18.08
C VAL A 274 -3.51 10.75 -17.02
N LEU A 275 -3.89 11.14 -15.80
CA LEU A 275 -4.08 10.23 -14.68
C LEU A 275 -5.32 9.34 -14.88
N GLU A 276 -6.42 9.87 -15.43
CA GLU A 276 -7.61 9.06 -15.73
C GLU A 276 -7.31 7.95 -16.76
N ARG A 277 -6.54 8.27 -17.80
CA ARG A 277 -6.10 7.29 -18.81
C ARG A 277 -5.16 6.25 -18.19
N TYR A 278 -4.19 6.70 -17.42
CA TYR A 278 -3.26 5.82 -16.70
C TYR A 278 -4.02 4.89 -15.74
N PHE A 279 -4.97 5.42 -14.97
CA PHE A 279 -5.81 4.64 -14.05
C PHE A 279 -6.54 3.50 -14.77
N ARG A 280 -7.27 3.80 -15.86
CA ARG A 280 -8.01 2.79 -16.61
C ARG A 280 -7.10 1.73 -17.22
N ALA A 281 -5.95 2.15 -17.77
CA ALA A 281 -4.99 1.22 -18.35
C ALA A 281 -4.32 0.32 -17.30
N MET A 282 -3.95 0.86 -16.14
CA MET A 282 -3.40 0.06 -15.04
C MET A 282 -4.44 -0.87 -14.43
N MET A 283 -5.71 -0.44 -14.30
CA MET A 283 -6.82 -1.33 -13.94
C MET A 283 -6.96 -2.47 -14.93
N TRP A 284 -6.90 -2.19 -16.23
CA TRP A 284 -6.94 -3.20 -17.30
C TRP A 284 -5.83 -4.23 -17.14
N TYR A 285 -4.58 -3.79 -17.09
CA TYR A 285 -3.43 -4.67 -16.96
C TYR A 285 -3.34 -5.41 -15.62
N GLY A 286 -3.92 -4.85 -14.57
CA GLY A 286 -3.91 -5.41 -13.23
C GLY A 286 -5.06 -6.38 -12.93
N ARG A 287 -6.22 -6.21 -13.57
CA ARG A 287 -7.41 -6.98 -13.26
C ARG A 287 -7.66 -8.14 -14.22
N ILE A 288 -7.41 -7.95 -15.53
CA ILE A 288 -7.66 -9.02 -16.50
C ILE A 288 -6.80 -10.25 -16.19
N HIS A 289 -7.48 -11.35 -15.99
CA HIS A 289 -6.95 -12.59 -15.46
C HIS A 289 -6.95 -13.69 -16.53
N PHE A 290 -5.77 -14.23 -16.83
CA PHE A 290 -5.59 -15.36 -17.74
C PHE A 290 -5.51 -16.63 -16.89
N LYS A 291 -6.66 -17.32 -16.75
CA LYS A 291 -6.79 -18.50 -15.88
C LYS A 291 -5.87 -19.63 -16.31
N GLN A 292 -5.08 -20.13 -15.38
CA GLN A 292 -4.14 -21.21 -15.62
C GLN A 292 -4.83 -22.52 -16.05
N GLU A 293 -6.01 -22.82 -15.51
CA GLU A 293 -6.78 -24.03 -15.84
C GLU A 293 -7.26 -24.10 -17.29
N GLU A 294 -7.18 -23.00 -18.04
CA GLU A 294 -7.54 -22.91 -19.45
C GLU A 294 -6.29 -22.84 -20.33
N GLU A 295 -5.96 -23.92 -21.05
CA GLU A 295 -4.77 -24.01 -21.92
C GLU A 295 -4.62 -22.80 -22.86
N GLU A 296 -5.71 -22.30 -23.42
CA GLU A 296 -5.72 -21.15 -24.32
C GLU A 296 -5.30 -19.85 -23.60
N MET A 297 -5.59 -19.74 -22.30
CA MET A 297 -5.14 -18.62 -21.48
C MET A 297 -3.66 -18.76 -21.11
N ASP A 298 -3.21 -19.98 -20.79
CA ASP A 298 -1.79 -20.27 -20.56
C ASP A 298 -0.94 -20.06 -21.81
N LYS A 299 -1.45 -20.39 -23.02
CA LYS A 299 -0.79 -20.04 -24.29
C LYS A 299 -0.66 -18.53 -24.47
N SER A 300 -1.72 -17.77 -24.15
CA SER A 300 -1.68 -16.31 -24.18
C SER A 300 -0.63 -15.73 -23.23
N ALA A 301 -0.59 -16.20 -21.98
CA ALA A 301 0.35 -15.76 -20.96
C ALA A 301 1.82 -16.11 -21.33
N LEU A 302 2.03 -17.31 -21.88
CA LEU A 302 3.35 -17.73 -22.39
C LEU A 302 3.84 -16.80 -23.50
N LEU A 303 3.00 -16.49 -24.49
CA LEU A 303 3.34 -15.58 -25.59
C LEU A 303 3.63 -14.15 -25.11
N MET A 304 2.84 -13.62 -24.15
CA MET A 304 3.10 -12.31 -23.54
C MET A 304 4.44 -12.29 -22.82
N THR A 305 4.72 -13.35 -22.05
CA THR A 305 5.97 -13.48 -21.29
C THR A 305 7.16 -13.55 -22.23
N MET A 306 7.12 -14.37 -23.29
CA MET A 306 8.18 -14.44 -24.29
C MET A 306 8.41 -13.08 -24.96
N LEU A 307 7.33 -12.37 -25.33
CA LEU A 307 7.41 -11.09 -25.98
C LEU A 307 8.10 -10.06 -25.09
N LEU A 308 7.67 -9.98 -23.82
CA LEU A 308 8.20 -9.01 -22.88
C LEU A 308 9.67 -9.30 -22.53
N THR A 309 9.99 -10.57 -22.22
CA THR A 309 11.34 -10.96 -21.81
C THR A 309 12.33 -11.04 -22.99
N GLY A 310 11.84 -11.16 -24.21
CA GLY A 310 12.65 -11.14 -25.44
C GLY A 310 13.10 -9.76 -25.91
N ASP A 311 12.58 -8.67 -25.31
CA ASP A 311 12.96 -7.29 -25.63
C ASP A 311 13.37 -6.52 -24.37
N GLU A 312 14.66 -6.23 -24.25
CA GLU A 312 15.24 -5.53 -23.10
C GLU A 312 14.56 -4.17 -22.81
N SER A 313 14.15 -3.45 -23.86
CA SER A 313 13.47 -2.16 -23.73
C SER A 313 12.08 -2.31 -23.10
N SER A 314 11.28 -3.25 -23.59
CA SER A 314 9.94 -3.55 -23.05
C SER A 314 10.01 -4.08 -21.62
N TYR A 315 10.96 -4.99 -21.36
CA TYR A 315 11.16 -5.51 -20.00
C TYR A 315 11.58 -4.42 -19.02
N GLY A 316 12.52 -3.54 -19.40
CA GLY A 316 12.95 -2.43 -18.55
C GLY A 316 11.84 -1.43 -18.25
N MET A 317 10.92 -1.16 -19.19
CA MET A 317 9.75 -0.32 -18.95
C MET A 317 8.76 -1.01 -17.99
N TRP A 318 8.46 -2.28 -18.21
CA TRP A 318 7.60 -3.07 -17.31
C TRP A 318 8.21 -3.16 -15.90
N GLU A 319 9.50 -3.47 -15.81
CA GLU A 319 10.25 -3.56 -14.55
C GLU A 319 10.19 -2.25 -13.75
N SER A 320 10.39 -1.11 -14.42
CA SER A 320 10.36 0.21 -13.76
C SER A 320 8.98 0.52 -13.18
N ILE A 321 7.90 0.24 -13.92
CA ILE A 321 6.53 0.42 -13.42
C ILE A 321 6.26 -0.55 -12.27
N TYR A 322 6.62 -1.83 -12.43
CA TYR A 322 6.38 -2.85 -11.40
C TYR A 322 7.15 -2.57 -10.12
N ALA A 323 8.43 -2.21 -10.20
CA ALA A 323 9.27 -1.92 -9.05
C ALA A 323 8.77 -0.70 -8.25
N VAL A 324 8.45 0.39 -8.95
CA VAL A 324 7.91 1.61 -8.30
C VAL A 324 6.58 1.31 -7.61
N THR A 325 5.64 0.71 -8.31
CA THR A 325 4.31 0.42 -7.73
C THR A 325 4.38 -0.61 -6.61
N SER A 326 5.32 -1.56 -6.67
CA SER A 326 5.57 -2.50 -5.57
C SER A 326 6.20 -1.83 -4.35
N PHE A 327 7.06 -0.83 -4.54
CA PHE A 327 7.62 -0.06 -3.42
C PHE A 327 6.52 0.67 -2.64
N PHE A 328 5.57 1.28 -3.34
CA PHE A 328 4.46 1.99 -2.69
C PHE A 328 3.43 1.01 -2.09
N ALA A 329 2.92 0.07 -2.87
CA ALA A 329 1.73 -0.72 -2.52
C ALA A 329 2.01 -2.20 -2.18
N GLY A 330 3.19 -2.73 -2.48
CA GLY A 330 3.55 -4.12 -2.28
C GLY A 330 3.64 -4.94 -3.58
N ALA A 331 4.16 -6.16 -3.49
CA ALA A 331 4.21 -7.08 -4.63
C ALA A 331 2.82 -7.69 -4.91
N SER A 332 2.57 -8.10 -6.16
CA SER A 332 1.38 -8.87 -6.49
C SER A 332 1.47 -10.28 -5.91
N ASP A 333 0.34 -10.85 -5.52
CA ASP A 333 0.20 -12.26 -5.16
C ASP A 333 -0.29 -13.14 -6.33
N ASP A 334 -0.67 -12.52 -7.45
CA ASP A 334 -0.99 -13.24 -8.70
C ASP A 334 0.29 -13.75 -9.38
N LEU A 335 0.19 -14.78 -10.20
CA LEU A 335 1.27 -15.20 -11.08
C LEU A 335 1.50 -14.15 -12.17
N GLY A 336 2.74 -13.95 -12.54
CA GLY A 336 3.12 -12.93 -13.52
C GLY A 336 4.30 -13.34 -14.39
N VAL A 337 4.89 -12.35 -15.03
CA VAL A 337 5.98 -12.53 -15.99
C VAL A 337 7.16 -13.32 -15.42
N CYS A 338 7.53 -13.08 -14.16
CA CYS A 338 8.70 -13.73 -13.55
C CYS A 338 8.49 -15.23 -13.35
N GLU A 339 7.34 -15.63 -12.83
CA GLU A 339 6.98 -17.04 -12.59
C GLU A 339 6.83 -17.78 -13.92
N TYR A 340 6.17 -17.16 -14.90
CA TYR A 340 5.96 -17.74 -16.22
C TYR A 340 7.28 -17.84 -17.02
N ALA A 341 8.17 -16.83 -16.94
CA ALA A 341 9.49 -16.92 -17.55
C ALA A 341 10.33 -18.08 -16.99
N GLN A 342 10.23 -18.33 -15.68
CA GLN A 342 10.88 -19.49 -15.07
C GLN A 342 10.26 -20.81 -15.55
N ALA A 343 8.93 -20.92 -15.58
CA ALA A 343 8.23 -22.10 -16.07
C ALA A 343 8.55 -22.41 -17.55
N ILE A 344 8.65 -21.39 -18.40
CA ILE A 344 9.07 -21.53 -19.81
C ILE A 344 10.47 -22.13 -19.90
N ARG A 345 11.44 -21.61 -19.14
CA ARG A 345 12.82 -22.16 -19.15
C ARG A 345 12.88 -23.59 -18.64
N GLU A 346 12.12 -23.93 -17.61
CA GLU A 346 12.06 -25.27 -17.05
C GLU A 346 11.42 -26.26 -18.03
N ALA A 347 10.33 -25.89 -18.70
CA ALA A 347 9.61 -26.73 -19.63
C ALA A 347 10.34 -26.95 -20.95
N TYR A 348 10.89 -25.89 -21.53
CA TYR A 348 11.51 -25.92 -22.85
C TYR A 348 13.04 -26.13 -22.80
N GLY A 349 13.67 -25.99 -21.62
CA GLY A 349 15.12 -26.14 -21.43
C GLY A 349 15.98 -25.01 -22.03
N GLN A 350 15.39 -24.20 -22.89
CA GLN A 350 15.92 -22.97 -23.49
C GLN A 350 14.73 -22.10 -23.94
N GLU A 351 14.95 -20.84 -24.25
CA GLU A 351 13.87 -19.98 -24.75
C GLU A 351 13.43 -20.47 -26.14
N PRO A 352 12.14 -20.82 -26.34
CA PRO A 352 11.62 -21.22 -27.64
C PRO A 352 11.49 -20.00 -28.56
N THR A 353 11.55 -20.20 -29.88
CA THR A 353 11.11 -19.19 -30.82
C THR A 353 9.61 -19.34 -31.09
N VAL A 354 8.94 -18.24 -31.46
CA VAL A 354 7.49 -18.24 -31.72
C VAL A 354 7.11 -19.28 -32.78
N GLU A 355 7.89 -19.35 -33.87
CA GLU A 355 7.66 -20.30 -34.96
C GLU A 355 7.84 -21.78 -34.53
N SER A 356 8.59 -22.02 -33.45
CA SER A 356 8.84 -23.39 -32.99
C SER A 356 7.74 -23.93 -32.08
N LEU A 357 6.91 -23.06 -31.48
CA LEU A 357 5.88 -23.46 -30.50
C LEU A 357 4.91 -24.53 -31.00
N PRO A 358 4.34 -24.42 -32.22
CA PRO A 358 3.38 -25.43 -32.72
C PRO A 358 3.98 -26.83 -32.91
N ALA A 359 5.30 -26.97 -32.93
CA ALA A 359 5.99 -28.24 -33.06
C ALA A 359 6.48 -28.80 -31.71
N GLN A 360 6.19 -28.14 -30.60
CA GLN A 360 6.69 -28.49 -29.25
C GLN A 360 5.55 -28.72 -28.25
N GLU A 361 4.52 -29.48 -28.65
CA GLU A 361 3.36 -29.80 -27.83
C GLU A 361 3.75 -30.39 -26.47
N ASP A 362 4.64 -31.39 -26.43
CA ASP A 362 5.14 -32.01 -25.19
C ASP A 362 5.80 -31.00 -24.24
N ALA A 363 6.40 -29.90 -24.75
CA ALA A 363 7.01 -28.88 -23.92
C ALA A 363 5.93 -27.92 -23.39
N PHE A 364 4.88 -27.65 -24.17
CA PHE A 364 3.74 -26.87 -23.69
C PHE A 364 2.97 -27.64 -22.60
N GLU A 365 2.73 -28.95 -22.78
CA GLU A 365 2.10 -29.76 -21.73
C GLU A 365 2.89 -29.68 -20.40
N ARG A 366 4.24 -29.82 -20.47
CA ARG A 366 5.08 -29.66 -19.26
C ARG A 366 5.01 -28.26 -18.67
N PHE A 367 4.94 -27.21 -19.50
CA PHE A 367 4.79 -25.84 -19.02
C PHE A 367 3.47 -25.66 -18.26
N HIS A 368 2.38 -26.16 -18.82
CA HIS A 368 1.06 -26.12 -18.20
C HIS A 368 1.02 -26.90 -16.85
N GLU A 369 1.63 -28.09 -16.80
CA GLU A 369 1.78 -28.86 -15.56
C GLU A 369 2.62 -28.10 -14.50
N ILE A 370 3.68 -27.37 -14.91
CA ILE A 370 4.49 -26.57 -13.98
C ILE A 370 3.66 -25.43 -13.43
N THR A 371 2.94 -24.68 -14.28
CA THR A 371 2.13 -23.53 -13.84
C THR A 371 1.02 -23.97 -12.89
N GLU A 372 0.45 -25.17 -13.06
CA GLU A 372 -0.53 -25.75 -12.14
C GLU A 372 0.02 -25.95 -10.72
N THR A 373 1.33 -26.17 -10.57
CA THR A 373 1.97 -26.35 -9.24
C THR A 373 2.32 -25.05 -8.53
N LEU A 374 2.27 -23.90 -9.23
CA LEU A 374 2.62 -22.62 -8.65
C LEU A 374 1.58 -22.18 -7.59
N PRO A 375 1.96 -21.34 -6.62
CA PRO A 375 1.05 -20.91 -5.57
C PRO A 375 -0.15 -20.13 -6.13
N ALA A 376 -1.33 -20.36 -5.56
CA ALA A 376 -2.51 -19.55 -5.83
C ALA A 376 -2.41 -18.19 -5.14
N PRO A 377 -3.06 -17.13 -5.65
CA PRO A 377 -3.11 -15.85 -4.96
C PRO A 377 -3.79 -15.99 -3.60
N GLN A 378 -3.47 -15.10 -2.67
CA GLN A 378 -4.00 -15.11 -1.31
C GLN A 378 -5.31 -14.31 -1.19
N ILE A 379 -5.53 -13.39 -2.12
CA ILE A 379 -6.68 -12.49 -2.14
C ILE A 379 -7.46 -12.74 -3.42
N ASN A 380 -8.76 -13.02 -3.28
CA ASN A 380 -9.65 -13.15 -4.43
C ASN A 380 -10.03 -11.75 -4.96
N SER A 381 -9.88 -11.55 -6.26
CA SER A 381 -10.27 -10.33 -6.97
C SER A 381 -11.28 -10.59 -8.10
N ILE A 382 -11.86 -11.76 -8.12
CA ILE A 382 -12.89 -12.20 -9.09
C ILE A 382 -14.26 -12.05 -8.44
N PRO A 383 -15.32 -11.69 -9.19
CA PRO A 383 -16.69 -11.65 -8.66
C PRO A 383 -17.08 -12.97 -7.99
N ILE A 384 -17.68 -12.88 -6.80
CA ILE A 384 -18.10 -14.03 -6.00
C ILE A 384 -19.62 -14.18 -6.07
N TRP A 385 -20.05 -15.37 -6.39
CA TRP A 385 -21.44 -15.77 -6.36
C TRP A 385 -21.63 -16.88 -5.31
N ASP A 386 -22.76 -16.89 -4.63
CA ASP A 386 -23.12 -17.91 -3.61
C ASP A 386 -22.21 -17.95 -2.36
N GLY A 387 -21.30 -17.00 -2.17
CA GLY A 387 -20.44 -16.90 -0.99
C GLY A 387 -19.35 -17.98 -0.90
N GLU A 388 -19.04 -18.65 -2.02
CA GLU A 388 -17.87 -19.53 -2.14
C GLU A 388 -16.66 -18.74 -2.64
N ASP A 389 -15.59 -18.78 -1.86
CA ASP A 389 -14.33 -18.09 -2.16
C ASP A 389 -13.40 -19.05 -2.92
N ASN A 390 -13.57 -19.11 -4.22
CA ASN A 390 -12.74 -19.91 -5.11
C ASN A 390 -11.58 -19.06 -5.64
N VAL A 391 -10.41 -19.24 -5.06
CA VAL A 391 -9.18 -18.61 -5.54
C VAL A 391 -8.66 -19.35 -6.75
N ILE A 392 -8.60 -18.69 -7.90
CA ILE A 392 -8.18 -19.29 -9.18
C ILE A 392 -6.77 -18.80 -9.51
N ARG A 393 -5.87 -19.73 -9.85
CA ARG A 393 -4.54 -19.42 -10.38
C ARG A 393 -4.64 -18.85 -11.77
N GLY A 394 -3.71 -17.96 -12.10
CA GLY A 394 -3.57 -17.46 -13.46
C GLY A 394 -2.62 -16.29 -13.54
N PHE A 395 -2.32 -15.94 -14.77
CA PHE A 395 -1.40 -14.87 -15.11
C PHE A 395 -2.11 -13.52 -15.14
N ARG A 396 -1.42 -12.49 -14.62
CA ARG A 396 -1.77 -11.08 -14.83
C ARG A 396 -0.54 -10.31 -15.28
N PHE A 397 -0.72 -9.47 -16.30
CA PHE A 397 0.39 -8.73 -16.90
C PHE A 397 1.03 -7.73 -15.91
N MET A 398 0.20 -7.03 -15.14
CA MET A 398 0.62 -6.10 -14.08
C MET A 398 -0.28 -6.28 -12.85
N GLY A 399 -0.30 -7.49 -12.28
CA GLY A 399 -1.23 -7.92 -11.23
C GLY A 399 -1.38 -6.91 -10.09
N GLN A 400 -2.61 -6.80 -9.56
CA GLN A 400 -2.89 -5.97 -8.39
C GLN A 400 -2.09 -6.42 -7.18
N ARG A 401 -1.81 -5.51 -6.26
CA ARG A 401 -0.87 -5.72 -5.16
C ARG A 401 -1.52 -6.40 -3.97
N PHE A 402 -0.80 -7.36 -3.39
CA PHE A 402 -1.17 -7.93 -2.10
C PHE A 402 -1.07 -6.86 -1.01
N SER A 403 -2.09 -6.76 -0.17
CA SER A 403 -2.06 -5.97 1.04
C SER A 403 -2.51 -6.79 2.26
N ILE A 404 -1.89 -6.50 3.41
CA ILE A 404 -2.12 -7.23 4.67
C ILE A 404 -3.60 -7.16 5.08
N ASP A 405 -4.19 -6.00 5.00
CA ASP A 405 -5.58 -5.73 5.35
C ASP A 405 -6.56 -6.46 4.44
N ALA A 406 -6.32 -6.48 3.12
CA ALA A 406 -7.17 -7.22 2.19
C ALA A 406 -7.10 -8.73 2.47
N SER A 407 -5.92 -9.27 2.82
CA SER A 407 -5.77 -10.66 3.25
C SER A 407 -6.51 -10.95 4.56
N ILE A 408 -6.47 -10.03 5.54
CA ILE A 408 -7.24 -10.13 6.79
C ILE A 408 -8.73 -10.17 6.48
N MET A 409 -9.24 -9.18 5.73
CA MET A 409 -10.66 -9.07 5.37
C MET A 409 -11.16 -10.30 4.62
N GLN A 410 -10.37 -10.80 3.65
CA GLN A 410 -10.70 -12.02 2.88
C GLN A 410 -10.90 -13.25 3.78
N LYS A 411 -10.08 -13.41 4.83
CA LYS A 411 -10.17 -14.55 5.76
C LYS A 411 -11.32 -14.46 6.75
N LEU A 412 -12.00 -13.33 6.83
CA LEU A 412 -13.08 -13.06 7.78
C LEU A 412 -14.47 -12.92 7.13
N ILE A 413 -14.60 -13.28 5.85
CA ILE A 413 -15.86 -13.26 5.10
C ILE A 413 -16.20 -14.61 4.49
N TYR A 414 -17.43 -14.76 3.99
CA TYR A 414 -17.97 -15.90 3.27
C TYR A 414 -17.79 -17.24 4.00
N SER A 415 -17.48 -18.28 3.25
CA SER A 415 -17.24 -19.64 3.76
C SER A 415 -16.04 -19.74 4.70
N ASN A 416 -15.11 -18.77 4.67
CA ASN A 416 -13.93 -18.76 5.54
C ASN A 416 -14.30 -18.69 7.02
N VAL A 417 -15.37 -17.97 7.38
CA VAL A 417 -15.86 -17.88 8.76
C VAL A 417 -17.12 -18.70 9.01
N LYS A 418 -17.55 -19.50 8.03
CA LYS A 418 -18.77 -20.32 8.11
C LYS A 418 -20.03 -19.45 8.30
N LYS A 419 -21.12 -20.05 8.80
CA LYS A 419 -22.40 -19.40 8.98
C LYS A 419 -22.64 -19.00 10.43
N ASN A 420 -23.44 -17.94 10.62
CA ASN A 420 -23.96 -17.58 11.93
C ASN A 420 -25.08 -18.54 12.40
N SER A 421 -25.65 -18.30 13.58
CA SER A 421 -26.73 -19.11 14.16
C SER A 421 -28.04 -19.04 13.36
N ALA A 422 -28.24 -18.01 12.55
CA ALA A 422 -29.40 -17.86 11.66
C ALA A 422 -29.21 -18.59 10.31
N GLY A 423 -28.01 -19.04 10.00
CA GLY A 423 -27.68 -19.72 8.76
C GLY A 423 -27.13 -18.80 7.66
N ASP A 424 -26.84 -17.53 7.99
CA ASP A 424 -26.34 -16.54 7.04
C ASP A 424 -24.80 -16.56 6.97
N LEU A 425 -24.26 -16.23 5.79
CA LEU A 425 -22.82 -15.97 5.57
C LEU A 425 -22.48 -14.50 5.91
N ARG A 426 -21.25 -14.27 6.33
CA ARG A 426 -20.70 -12.92 6.50
C ARG A 426 -20.30 -12.39 5.12
N MET A 427 -21.15 -11.59 4.51
CA MET A 427 -20.99 -11.15 3.11
C MET A 427 -20.01 -9.98 2.95
N LEU A 428 -19.79 -9.20 4.00
CA LEU A 428 -18.89 -8.04 4.00
C LEU A 428 -17.97 -8.05 5.22
N PRO A 429 -16.71 -7.64 5.08
CA PRO A 429 -15.83 -7.40 6.21
C PRO A 429 -16.27 -6.12 6.94
N ASP A 430 -15.81 -5.98 8.18
CA ASP A 430 -15.88 -4.72 8.92
C ASP A 430 -14.49 -4.05 8.91
N VAL A 431 -14.45 -2.72 8.92
CA VAL A 431 -13.17 -1.99 8.98
C VAL A 431 -12.38 -2.33 10.24
N LEU A 432 -13.06 -2.63 11.33
CA LEU A 432 -12.47 -3.03 12.62
C LEU A 432 -11.85 -4.42 12.61
N ASP A 433 -12.12 -5.25 11.59
CA ASP A 433 -11.46 -6.56 11.44
C ASP A 433 -9.93 -6.40 11.35
N VAL A 434 -9.47 -5.34 10.68
CA VAL A 434 -8.04 -5.09 10.47
C VAL A 434 -7.33 -4.74 11.79
N PRO A 435 -7.71 -3.70 12.54
CA PRO A 435 -7.06 -3.42 13.82
C PRO A 435 -7.26 -4.56 14.83
N ALA A 436 -8.40 -5.28 14.83
CA ALA A 436 -8.60 -6.45 15.67
C ALA A 436 -7.56 -7.55 15.38
N ALA A 437 -7.33 -7.86 14.09
CA ALA A 437 -6.33 -8.84 13.68
C ALA A 437 -4.88 -8.38 13.95
N LEU A 438 -4.64 -7.06 13.96
CA LEU A 438 -3.34 -6.47 14.30
C LEU A 438 -3.12 -6.33 15.81
N GLY A 439 -4.06 -6.78 16.64
CA GLY A 439 -3.89 -6.93 18.08
C GLY A 439 -4.76 -6.02 18.97
N SER A 440 -5.68 -5.23 18.41
CA SER A 440 -6.59 -4.39 19.20
C SER A 440 -7.68 -5.21 19.89
N ASP A 441 -7.64 -5.28 21.22
CA ASP A 441 -8.73 -5.87 22.00
C ASP A 441 -9.95 -4.93 22.05
N THR A 442 -9.74 -3.62 21.97
CA THR A 442 -10.82 -2.63 21.85
C THR A 442 -11.65 -2.85 20.58
N ALA A 443 -10.98 -3.01 19.41
CA ALA A 443 -11.67 -3.28 18.16
C ALA A 443 -12.42 -4.61 18.17
N LEU A 444 -11.81 -5.67 18.69
CA LEU A 444 -12.45 -6.98 18.81
C LEU A 444 -13.68 -6.92 19.72
N GLY A 445 -13.59 -6.24 20.86
CA GLY A 445 -14.73 -6.07 21.78
C GLY A 445 -15.91 -5.33 21.13
N ILE A 446 -15.65 -4.30 20.31
CA ILE A 446 -16.70 -3.59 19.56
C ILE A 446 -17.36 -4.52 18.52
N LEU A 447 -16.59 -5.32 17.78
CA LEU A 447 -17.12 -6.29 16.83
C LEU A 447 -17.98 -7.37 17.50
N GLU A 448 -17.57 -7.85 18.69
CA GLU A 448 -18.34 -8.81 19.49
C GLU A 448 -19.64 -8.19 20.00
N GLU A 449 -19.60 -6.98 20.54
CA GLU A 449 -20.79 -6.26 21.02
C GLU A 449 -21.79 -5.96 19.89
N ALA A 450 -21.30 -5.68 18.68
CA ALA A 450 -22.11 -5.46 17.48
C ALA A 450 -22.67 -6.75 16.85
N GLY A 451 -22.23 -7.94 17.32
CA GLY A 451 -22.58 -9.23 16.74
C GLY A 451 -21.89 -9.52 15.40
N ALA A 452 -20.94 -8.68 14.99
CA ALA A 452 -20.18 -8.84 13.74
C ALA A 452 -19.22 -10.04 13.77
N ALA A 453 -18.91 -10.54 14.96
CA ALA A 453 -18.10 -11.73 15.24
C ALA A 453 -18.91 -13.03 15.39
N ASP A 454 -20.24 -13.01 15.32
CA ASP A 454 -21.14 -14.13 15.62
C ASP A 454 -21.19 -15.22 14.53
N TYR A 455 -20.04 -15.56 13.94
CA TYR A 455 -19.90 -16.60 12.93
C TYR A 455 -19.03 -17.76 13.46
N ALA A 456 -19.40 -18.99 13.13
CA ALA A 456 -18.85 -20.20 13.77
C ALA A 456 -17.32 -20.40 13.57
N GLY A 457 -16.73 -19.76 12.59
CA GLY A 457 -15.28 -19.81 12.30
C GLY A 457 -14.54 -18.50 12.56
N TYR A 458 -15.25 -17.42 12.95
CA TYR A 458 -14.66 -16.09 13.07
C TYR A 458 -13.54 -16.03 14.12
N THR A 459 -13.82 -16.47 15.34
CA THR A 459 -12.84 -16.45 16.44
C THR A 459 -11.57 -17.26 16.08
N GLU A 460 -11.74 -18.46 15.52
CA GLU A 460 -10.60 -19.30 15.11
C GLU A 460 -9.73 -18.62 14.05
N ASN A 461 -10.37 -17.98 13.08
CA ASN A 461 -9.63 -17.26 12.02
C ASN A 461 -8.97 -15.98 12.55
N MET A 462 -9.66 -15.24 13.42
CA MET A 462 -9.10 -14.05 14.07
C MET A 462 -7.85 -14.39 14.91
N GLU A 463 -7.87 -15.49 15.65
CA GLU A 463 -6.70 -15.96 16.42
C GLU A 463 -5.51 -16.29 15.49
N LYS A 464 -5.76 -16.98 14.37
CA LYS A 464 -4.72 -17.27 13.37
C LYS A 464 -4.14 -16.00 12.74
N LEU A 465 -4.99 -15.01 12.44
CA LEU A 465 -4.57 -13.74 11.87
C LEU A 465 -3.75 -12.92 12.87
N ARG A 466 -4.14 -12.91 14.15
CA ARG A 466 -3.36 -12.29 15.23
C ARG A 466 -1.99 -12.96 15.40
N GLU A 467 -1.90 -14.28 15.29
CA GLU A 467 -0.63 -15.00 15.31
C GLU A 467 0.23 -14.65 14.08
N GLN A 468 -0.38 -14.58 12.89
CA GLN A 468 0.32 -14.29 11.63
C GLN A 468 0.82 -12.86 11.55
N PHE A 469 0.00 -11.87 11.92
CA PHE A 469 0.28 -10.44 11.71
C PHE A 469 0.63 -9.65 12.99
N GLY A 470 0.47 -10.24 14.15
CA GLY A 470 0.77 -9.59 15.44
C GLY A 470 2.27 -9.47 15.75
N GLY A 471 3.11 -10.27 15.10
CA GLY A 471 4.57 -10.29 15.32
C GLY A 471 5.32 -9.10 14.69
N ASP A 472 6.58 -8.96 15.06
CA ASP A 472 7.49 -7.92 14.55
C ASP A 472 8.39 -8.45 13.42
N ASP A 473 7.83 -9.25 12.49
CA ASP A 473 8.56 -9.71 11.30
C ASP A 473 8.96 -8.52 10.42
N THR A 474 10.24 -8.19 10.46
CA THR A 474 10.79 -7.06 9.71
C THR A 474 10.66 -7.26 8.20
N GLY A 475 10.66 -8.48 7.69
CA GLY A 475 10.47 -8.78 6.28
C GLY A 475 9.08 -8.39 5.80
N LEU A 476 8.04 -8.72 6.57
CA LEU A 476 6.67 -8.37 6.28
C LEU A 476 6.44 -6.85 6.34
N TRP A 477 6.87 -6.22 7.45
CA TRP A 477 6.59 -4.82 7.74
C TRP A 477 7.48 -3.82 6.98
N SER A 478 8.49 -4.30 6.27
CA SER A 478 9.35 -3.50 5.38
C SER A 478 9.15 -3.82 3.89
N ALA A 479 8.21 -4.68 3.55
CA ALA A 479 8.00 -5.14 2.18
C ALA A 479 7.54 -4.03 1.21
N SER A 480 6.87 -3.00 1.72
CA SER A 480 6.41 -1.84 0.97
C SER A 480 6.16 -0.65 1.91
N LEU A 481 5.97 0.54 1.35
CA LEU A 481 5.52 1.70 2.13
C LEU A 481 4.13 1.47 2.73
N TYR A 482 3.25 0.75 2.03
CA TYR A 482 1.94 0.34 2.55
C TYR A 482 2.06 -0.46 3.86
N ALA A 483 2.85 -1.51 3.85
CA ALA A 483 3.09 -2.34 5.04
C ALA A 483 3.78 -1.54 6.16
N CYS A 484 4.73 -0.69 5.80
CA CYS A 484 5.45 0.17 6.74
C CYS A 484 4.52 1.21 7.39
N TRP A 485 3.58 1.78 6.64
CA TRP A 485 2.55 2.69 7.17
C TRP A 485 1.65 1.98 8.19
N LEU A 486 1.09 0.82 7.85
CA LEU A 486 0.31 0.02 8.81
C LEU A 486 1.13 -0.31 10.07
N ASN A 487 2.40 -0.68 9.90
CA ASN A 487 3.28 -0.94 11.04
C ASN A 487 3.52 0.30 11.92
N THR A 488 3.53 1.49 11.33
CA THR A 488 3.64 2.76 12.07
C THR A 488 2.44 2.98 12.98
N LEU A 489 1.25 2.55 12.56
CA LEU A 489 0.01 2.70 13.33
C LEU A 489 -0.20 1.62 14.40
N ARG A 490 0.44 0.45 14.29
CA ARG A 490 0.25 -0.68 15.21
C ARG A 490 0.42 -0.35 16.70
N PRO A 491 1.34 0.52 17.16
CA PRO A 491 1.44 0.89 18.57
C PRO A 491 0.19 1.57 19.15
N LEU A 492 -0.64 2.21 18.32
CA LEU A 492 -1.91 2.78 18.74
C LEU A 492 -2.91 1.71 19.23
N LEU A 493 -2.75 0.47 18.76
CA LEU A 493 -3.64 -0.65 19.08
C LEU A 493 -3.31 -1.34 20.42
N GLN A 494 -2.25 -0.87 21.09
CA GLN A 494 -1.77 -1.45 22.34
C GLN A 494 -2.23 -0.64 23.54
N ASP A 495 -2.69 -1.33 24.59
CA ASP A 495 -3.04 -0.69 25.85
C ASP A 495 -1.83 0.03 26.46
N LYS A 496 -2.07 1.22 27.00
CA LYS A 496 -1.04 2.02 27.68
C LYS A 496 -1.06 1.68 29.17
N GLY A 497 0.04 1.11 29.66
CA GLY A 497 0.18 0.69 31.05
C GLY A 497 0.70 1.79 31.99
N GLU A 498 1.09 1.36 33.19
CA GLU A 498 1.71 2.23 34.21
C GLU A 498 2.94 2.97 33.64
N GLY A 499 3.09 4.23 33.99
CA GLY A 499 4.16 5.11 33.53
C GLY A 499 3.82 5.93 32.28
N TYR A 500 2.78 5.58 31.54
CA TYR A 500 2.20 6.51 30.59
C TYR A 500 1.38 7.61 31.30
N PRO A 501 1.15 8.79 30.69
CA PRO A 501 0.24 9.79 31.25
C PRO A 501 -1.11 9.19 31.61
N VAL A 502 -1.71 9.60 32.73
CA VAL A 502 -2.92 8.98 33.28
C VAL A 502 -4.09 8.98 32.28
N PHE A 503 -4.23 10.03 31.46
CA PHE A 503 -5.29 10.11 30.46
C PHE A 503 -5.16 9.03 29.37
N MET A 504 -3.96 8.52 29.11
CA MET A 504 -3.72 7.47 28.12
C MET A 504 -4.02 6.06 28.65
N GLN A 505 -4.15 5.87 29.95
CA GLN A 505 -4.36 4.55 30.57
C GLN A 505 -5.84 4.13 30.61
N SER A 506 -6.74 4.91 30.04
CA SER A 506 -8.18 4.63 30.02
C SER A 506 -8.63 3.91 28.75
N GLY A 507 -9.71 3.11 28.83
CA GLY A 507 -10.33 2.51 27.64
C GLY A 507 -10.86 3.55 26.65
N GLU A 508 -11.20 4.75 27.10
CA GLU A 508 -11.62 5.85 26.23
C GLU A 508 -10.46 6.37 25.38
N TRP A 509 -9.23 6.36 25.91
CA TRP A 509 -8.05 6.67 25.12
C TRP A 509 -7.78 5.58 24.07
N GLY A 510 -7.95 4.31 24.42
CA GLY A 510 -7.84 3.21 23.45
C GLY A 510 -8.83 3.35 22.28
N LYS A 511 -10.05 3.88 22.51
CA LYS A 511 -10.99 4.20 21.45
C LYS A 511 -10.51 5.37 20.59
N LYS A 512 -9.94 6.43 21.19
CA LYS A 512 -9.33 7.56 20.46
C LYS A 512 -8.17 7.06 19.57
N ASP A 513 -7.30 6.23 20.11
CA ASP A 513 -6.19 5.64 19.34
C ASP A 513 -6.70 4.73 18.20
N LEU A 514 -7.80 4.00 18.42
CA LEU A 514 -8.45 3.21 17.38
C LEU A 514 -9.05 4.09 16.26
N GLU A 515 -9.65 5.24 16.60
CA GLU A 515 -10.14 6.21 15.61
C GLU A 515 -8.98 6.82 14.80
N CYS A 516 -7.86 7.16 15.45
CA CYS A 516 -6.64 7.62 14.79
C CYS A 516 -6.09 6.56 13.82
N PHE A 517 -6.03 5.30 14.26
CA PHE A 517 -5.67 4.18 13.38
C PHE A 517 -6.59 4.10 12.16
N ALA A 518 -7.91 4.07 12.38
CA ALA A 518 -8.90 3.91 11.33
C ALA A 518 -8.87 5.08 10.32
N GLY A 519 -8.72 6.31 10.79
CA GLY A 519 -8.59 7.51 9.95
C GLY A 519 -7.38 7.43 9.02
N SER A 520 -6.19 7.20 9.59
CA SER A 520 -4.97 7.09 8.80
C SER A 520 -4.95 5.85 7.90
N TYR A 521 -5.54 4.74 8.33
CA TYR A 521 -5.73 3.55 7.49
C TYR A 521 -6.66 3.84 6.29
N THR A 522 -7.71 4.63 6.49
CA THR A 522 -8.59 5.06 5.40
C THR A 522 -7.86 5.91 4.37
N GLU A 523 -7.00 6.84 4.81
CA GLU A 523 -6.14 7.63 3.92
C GLU A 523 -5.20 6.74 3.11
N LEU A 524 -4.55 5.76 3.74
CA LEU A 524 -3.69 4.79 3.05
C LEU A 524 -4.44 4.01 1.97
N LYS A 525 -5.66 3.56 2.26
CA LYS A 525 -6.54 2.86 1.29
C LYS A 525 -6.92 3.76 0.12
N HIS A 526 -7.24 5.02 0.41
CA HIS A 526 -7.59 6.01 -0.59
C HIS A 526 -6.42 6.31 -1.54
N ASP A 527 -5.22 6.51 -1.01
CA ASP A 527 -4.03 6.85 -1.80
C ASP A 527 -3.54 5.71 -2.69
N THR A 528 -3.83 4.48 -2.31
CA THR A 528 -3.40 3.27 -3.03
C THR A 528 -4.53 2.62 -3.83
N VAL A 529 -5.59 3.37 -4.13
CA VAL A 529 -6.82 2.90 -4.77
C VAL A 529 -6.63 2.17 -6.09
N LEU A 530 -5.64 2.54 -6.87
CA LEU A 530 -5.31 1.90 -8.14
C LEU A 530 -4.63 0.53 -7.94
N TYR A 531 -3.79 0.42 -6.93
CA TYR A 531 -2.90 -0.73 -6.78
C TYR A 531 -3.42 -1.76 -5.79
N SER A 532 -4.03 -1.34 -4.68
CA SER A 532 -4.55 -2.26 -3.67
C SER A 532 -5.99 -2.66 -3.94
N LYS A 533 -6.33 -3.89 -3.61
CA LYS A 533 -7.69 -4.43 -3.71
C LYS A 533 -8.61 -3.77 -2.67
N GLN A 534 -9.75 -3.19 -3.05
CA GLN A 534 -10.44 -2.09 -2.33
C GLN A 534 -11.87 -2.26 -1.81
N VAL A 535 -12.23 -1.33 -0.86
CA VAL A 535 -13.58 -0.92 -0.40
C VAL A 535 -13.59 0.58 -0.03
N MET A 536 -14.67 1.42 -0.16
CA MET A 536 -14.69 2.90 -0.30
C MET A 536 -15.30 3.80 0.81
N ALA A 537 -14.96 5.20 0.85
CA ALA A 537 -15.77 6.41 1.24
C ALA A 537 -15.03 7.77 1.37
N GLU A 538 -15.63 8.99 1.77
CA GLU A 538 -15.25 10.38 1.43
C GLU A 538 -15.45 11.52 2.49
N MET A 539 -14.75 12.74 2.63
CA MET A 539 -14.80 14.21 2.19
C MET A 539 -14.43 15.39 3.10
N GLY A 540 -14.02 16.59 2.68
CA GLY A 540 -13.24 17.78 2.93
C GLY A 540 -13.73 19.24 3.25
N GLY A 541 -12.95 20.26 3.51
CA GLY A 541 -12.24 21.52 3.37
C GLY A 541 -12.49 22.95 3.92
N GLY A 542 -11.65 23.75 4.45
CA GLY A 542 -10.91 24.73 5.08
C GLY A 542 -10.88 26.28 5.22
N TYR A 543 -10.08 27.04 6.15
CA TYR A 543 -9.48 28.43 6.09
C TYR A 543 -8.64 28.89 7.30
N ASP A 544 -7.84 30.04 7.18
CA ASP A 544 -6.61 30.46 7.90
C ASP A 544 -6.58 31.74 8.75
N GLU A 545 -5.58 31.84 9.72
CA GLU A 545 -4.91 33.06 10.28
C GLU A 545 -3.54 32.81 11.01
N GLU A 546 -2.71 33.77 11.47
CA GLU A 546 -1.27 33.69 11.84
C GLU A 546 -0.83 33.63 13.34
N PRO A 547 0.43 33.35 13.76
CA PRO A 547 0.69 32.27 14.76
C PRO A 547 1.49 32.55 16.06
N ASP A 548 1.45 31.67 17.09
CA ASP A 548 2.35 31.50 18.25
C ASP A 548 3.08 30.13 18.18
N ASP A 549 4.34 30.00 18.69
CA ASP A 549 5.27 28.90 18.41
C ASP A 549 5.41 27.84 19.53
N ARG A 550 4.48 27.75 20.48
CA ARG A 550 4.56 26.77 21.58
C ARG A 550 3.70 25.54 21.32
N GLY A 551 4.23 24.33 21.57
CA GLY A 551 3.50 23.09 21.37
C GLY A 551 4.02 21.93 22.22
N TYR A 552 3.15 20.93 22.36
CA TYR A 552 3.42 19.63 22.96
C TYR A 552 3.22 18.55 21.88
N VAL A 553 3.79 17.36 22.14
CA VAL A 553 3.67 16.20 21.24
C VAL A 553 2.94 15.09 21.99
N GLU A 554 2.01 14.42 21.31
CA GLU A 554 1.31 13.25 21.84
C GLU A 554 2.34 12.18 22.27
N PRO A 555 2.23 11.59 23.48
CA PRO A 555 3.27 10.68 24.01
C PRO A 555 3.21 9.27 23.40
N GLU A 556 3.40 9.15 22.10
CA GLU A 556 3.42 7.90 21.33
C GLU A 556 4.82 7.61 20.73
N PRO A 557 5.86 7.37 21.56
CA PRO A 557 7.25 7.29 21.08
C PRO A 557 7.49 6.16 20.08
N LEU A 558 6.75 5.05 20.16
CA LEU A 558 6.86 3.95 19.20
C LEU A 558 6.29 4.33 17.84
N VAL A 559 5.18 5.08 17.79
CA VAL A 559 4.61 5.59 16.54
C VAL A 559 5.62 6.52 15.87
N TYR A 560 6.18 7.48 16.60
CA TYR A 560 7.16 8.41 16.05
C TYR A 560 8.44 7.72 15.57
N ALA A 561 8.92 6.68 16.27
CA ALA A 561 10.07 5.89 15.83
C ALA A 561 9.78 5.14 14.52
N ARG A 562 8.61 4.50 14.42
CA ARG A 562 8.17 3.80 13.21
C ARG A 562 7.89 4.78 12.08
N PHE A 563 7.34 5.95 12.37
CA PHE A 563 7.17 7.02 11.39
C PHE A 563 8.51 7.53 10.85
N ALA A 564 9.51 7.72 11.71
CA ALA A 564 10.85 8.10 11.26
C ALA A 564 11.45 7.05 10.31
N TYR A 565 11.22 5.76 10.59
CA TYR A 565 11.60 4.68 9.68
C TYR A 565 10.82 4.74 8.35
N LEU A 566 9.50 4.94 8.40
CA LEU A 566 8.65 5.11 7.21
C LEU A 566 9.13 6.27 6.32
N ALA A 567 9.43 7.42 6.92
CA ALA A 567 9.94 8.58 6.22
C ALA A 567 11.32 8.32 5.59
N GLN A 568 12.22 7.60 6.29
CA GLN A 568 13.51 7.21 5.75
C GLN A 568 13.38 6.20 4.61
N GLN A 569 12.49 5.22 4.72
CA GLN A 569 12.21 4.28 3.63
C GLN A 569 11.73 5.01 2.38
N THR A 570 10.81 5.96 2.54
CA THR A 570 10.32 6.79 1.44
C THR A 570 11.48 7.56 0.78
N ALA A 571 12.32 8.22 1.58
CA ALA A 571 13.46 8.98 1.09
C ALA A 571 14.53 8.11 0.39
N GLU A 572 14.79 6.91 0.89
CA GLU A 572 15.75 5.99 0.26
C GLU A 572 15.20 5.44 -1.07
N GLY A 573 13.92 5.04 -1.11
CA GLY A 573 13.29 4.56 -2.35
C GLY A 573 13.29 5.61 -3.46
N LEU A 574 13.10 6.88 -3.13
CA LEU A 574 13.11 7.98 -4.11
C LEU A 574 14.51 8.29 -4.70
N LYS A 575 15.58 7.67 -4.21
CA LYS A 575 16.93 7.81 -4.78
C LYS A 575 17.19 6.88 -5.97
N HIS A 576 16.35 5.90 -6.17
CA HIS A 576 16.45 4.88 -7.23
C HIS A 576 15.41 5.09 -8.32
#